data_2e55570b5446191577d0ba6147f710a1
#
_entry.id   2e55570b5446191577d0ba6147f710a1
#
_cell.length_a   1.000
_cell.length_b   1.000
_cell.length_c   1.000
_cell.angle_alpha   90.00
_cell.angle_beta   90.00
_cell.angle_gamma   90.00
#
_symmetry.space_group_name_H-M   'P 1'
#
loop_
_entity.id
_entity.type
_entity.pdbx_description
1 polymer ?
#
loop_
_entity_poly.entity_id
_entity_poly.type
_entity_poly.pdbx_seq_one_letter_code
_entity_poly.pdbx_strand_id
1 'polypeptide(L)'
;MDQYEHNPIHWWETSRATIGEVLSKPSPTDRGRIAAIGITHQRESFAPFDKEGRPLRNGILWLDGRATEQIRRYGSEHIHELSGKPAGVTPAIYKMAWVKEHEPEVFADAYKVMDVHRYIAWMLTGRPVSSQAAADSLGVADPTRSSVTGHLAPAASLSNPSCQKPMSSSFICG
;
A
#
# COMPACT_ATOMS: atom_id res chain seq x y z
N MET A 1 -15.34 5.15 16.21
CA MET A 1 -14.25 5.69 15.38
C MET A 1 -14.67 5.59 13.94
N ASP A 2 -14.41 6.63 13.18
CA ASP A 2 -14.83 6.67 11.80
C ASP A 2 -13.96 5.75 10.95
N GLN A 3 -14.60 4.87 10.20
CA GLN A 3 -13.96 3.96 9.25
C GLN A 3 -14.18 4.50 7.85
N TYR A 4 -13.13 4.53 7.05
CA TYR A 4 -13.16 5.03 5.69
C TYR A 4 -12.54 4.02 4.74
N GLU A 5 -13.34 3.55 3.79
CA GLU A 5 -12.94 2.51 2.85
C GLU A 5 -13.34 2.87 1.43
N HIS A 6 -12.55 2.39 0.46
CA HIS A 6 -12.89 2.40 -0.96
C HIS A 6 -12.79 0.99 -1.54
N ASN A 7 -13.64 0.67 -2.50
CA ASN A 7 -13.42 -0.50 -3.32
C ASN A 7 -12.22 -0.27 -4.27
N PRO A 8 -11.14 -1.04 -4.17
CA PRO A 8 -9.96 -0.85 -5.02
C PRO A 8 -10.23 -1.03 -6.52
N ILE A 9 -11.25 -1.81 -6.90
CA ILE A 9 -11.64 -1.98 -8.31
C ILE A 9 -12.02 -0.62 -8.90
N HIS A 10 -12.68 0.25 -8.16
CA HIS A 10 -13.04 1.59 -8.62
C HIS A 10 -11.82 2.48 -8.89
N TRP A 11 -10.69 2.26 -8.20
CA TRP A 11 -9.46 2.99 -8.51
C TRP A 11 -9.02 2.74 -9.94
N TRP A 12 -9.07 1.48 -10.39
CA TRP A 12 -8.71 1.10 -11.75
C TRP A 12 -9.78 1.51 -12.77
N GLU A 13 -11.04 1.20 -12.51
CA GLU A 13 -12.14 1.48 -13.46
C GLU A 13 -12.24 2.96 -13.78
N THR A 14 -12.18 3.83 -12.75
CA THR A 14 -12.21 5.28 -12.93
C THR A 14 -10.97 5.76 -13.68
N SER A 15 -9.78 5.27 -13.31
CA SER A 15 -8.53 5.63 -13.99
C SER A 15 -8.57 5.22 -15.46
N ARG A 16 -8.99 4.00 -15.76
CA ARG A 16 -9.12 3.47 -17.12
C ARG A 16 -10.12 4.28 -17.95
N ALA A 17 -11.27 4.61 -17.40
CA ALA A 17 -12.28 5.42 -18.06
C ALA A 17 -11.75 6.82 -18.39
N THR A 18 -11.10 7.48 -17.44
CA THR A 18 -10.51 8.81 -17.61
C THR A 18 -9.38 8.79 -18.65
N ILE A 19 -8.48 7.81 -18.59
CA ILE A 19 -7.42 7.63 -19.59
C ILE A 19 -8.03 7.43 -20.97
N GLY A 20 -9.05 6.58 -21.10
CA GLY A 20 -9.75 6.32 -22.36
C GLY A 20 -10.39 7.60 -22.93
N GLU A 21 -11.05 8.38 -22.10
CA GLU A 21 -11.62 9.66 -22.50
C GLU A 21 -10.55 10.66 -22.98
N VAL A 22 -9.46 10.81 -22.22
CA VAL A 22 -8.35 11.70 -22.60
C VAL A 22 -7.74 11.26 -23.93
N LEU A 23 -7.53 9.96 -24.12
CA LEU A 23 -6.93 9.42 -25.35
C LEU A 23 -7.88 9.45 -26.55
N SER A 24 -9.17 9.66 -26.36
CA SER A 24 -10.11 9.81 -27.48
C SER A 24 -10.06 11.19 -28.15
N LYS A 25 -9.54 12.21 -27.45
CA LYS A 25 -9.53 13.61 -27.90
C LYS A 25 -8.42 13.94 -28.93
N PRO A 26 -7.16 13.50 -28.77
CA PRO A 26 -6.08 13.80 -29.69
C PRO A 26 -6.18 12.99 -31.00
N SER A 27 -5.56 13.52 -32.07
CA SER A 27 -5.41 12.80 -33.32
C SER A 27 -4.59 11.50 -33.16
N PRO A 28 -4.70 10.52 -34.05
CA PRO A 28 -3.84 9.33 -34.00
C PRO A 28 -2.34 9.65 -33.96
N THR A 29 -1.90 10.68 -34.69
CA THR A 29 -0.51 11.14 -34.68
C THR A 29 -0.09 11.68 -33.35
N ASP A 30 -0.93 12.47 -32.68
CA ASP A 30 -0.60 13.04 -31.37
C ASP A 30 -0.63 11.97 -30.28
N ARG A 31 -1.51 10.97 -30.39
CA ARG A 31 -1.48 9.79 -29.46
C ARG A 31 -0.16 9.02 -29.54
N GLY A 32 0.38 8.88 -30.79
CA GLY A 32 1.68 8.23 -30.99
C GLY A 32 2.87 8.99 -30.38
N ARG A 33 2.69 10.25 -29.97
CA ARG A 33 3.73 11.08 -29.33
C ARG A 33 3.71 11.01 -27.81
N ILE A 34 2.74 10.31 -27.20
CA ILE A 34 2.68 10.14 -25.74
C ILE A 34 3.80 9.19 -25.33
N ALA A 35 4.79 9.69 -24.61
CA ALA A 35 5.97 8.95 -24.22
C ALA A 35 5.87 8.30 -22.84
N ALA A 36 5.05 8.85 -21.92
CA ALA A 36 4.95 8.37 -20.54
C ALA A 36 3.64 8.77 -19.87
N ILE A 37 3.32 8.08 -18.79
CA ILE A 37 2.23 8.40 -17.87
C ILE A 37 2.83 8.58 -16.47
N GLY A 38 2.52 9.69 -15.82
CA GLY A 38 2.83 9.91 -14.41
C GLY A 38 1.60 9.64 -13.55
N ILE A 39 1.79 8.95 -12.41
CA ILE A 39 0.72 8.65 -11.47
C ILE A 39 0.91 9.49 -10.22
N THR A 40 -0.05 10.35 -9.91
CA THR A 40 -0.19 10.98 -8.60
C THR A 40 -1.39 10.37 -7.87
N HIS A 41 -1.27 10.16 -6.56
CA HIS A 41 -2.28 9.42 -5.82
C HIS A 41 -2.38 9.89 -4.37
N GLN A 42 -3.47 9.51 -3.69
CA GLN A 42 -3.56 9.62 -2.23
C GLN A 42 -2.61 8.61 -1.58
N ARG A 43 -1.74 9.09 -0.74
CA ARG A 43 -0.78 8.27 -0.01
C ARG A 43 -1.44 7.56 1.18
N GLU A 44 -0.76 6.55 1.76
CA GLU A 44 -1.16 5.87 3.00
C GLU A 44 -2.49 5.08 2.90
N SER A 45 -3.13 5.05 1.73
CA SER A 45 -4.31 4.22 1.46
C SER A 45 -3.88 2.94 0.79
N PHE A 46 -4.37 1.79 1.26
CA PHE A 46 -3.92 0.49 0.78
C PHE A 46 -5.03 -0.55 0.80
N ALA A 47 -4.83 -1.61 0.05
CA ALA A 47 -5.62 -2.83 0.14
C ALA A 47 -4.73 -4.08 -0.01
N PRO A 48 -5.13 -5.22 0.58
CA PRO A 48 -4.53 -6.53 0.32
C PRO A 48 -5.13 -7.13 -0.96
N PHE A 49 -4.29 -7.80 -1.74
CA PHE A 49 -4.65 -8.43 -3.01
C PHE A 49 -4.14 -9.87 -3.07
N ASP A 50 -4.89 -10.73 -3.76
CA ASP A 50 -4.46 -12.08 -4.09
C ASP A 50 -3.44 -12.10 -5.27
N LYS A 51 -3.02 -13.30 -5.67
CA LYS A 51 -2.05 -13.49 -6.77
C LYS A 51 -2.59 -13.07 -8.13
N GLU A 52 -3.89 -13.09 -8.29
CA GLU A 52 -4.61 -12.69 -9.50
C GLU A 52 -4.90 -11.18 -9.56
N GLY A 53 -4.55 -10.44 -8.49
CA GLY A 53 -4.78 -8.99 -8.40
C GLY A 53 -6.19 -8.60 -7.98
N ARG A 54 -6.95 -9.53 -7.43
CA ARG A 54 -8.27 -9.25 -6.88
C ARG A 54 -8.12 -8.74 -5.45
N PRO A 55 -8.79 -7.65 -5.08
CA PRO A 55 -8.77 -7.18 -3.71
C PRO A 55 -9.49 -8.17 -2.79
N LEU A 56 -8.85 -8.51 -1.67
CA LEU A 56 -9.41 -9.41 -0.66
C LEU A 56 -10.39 -8.71 0.28
N ARG A 57 -10.35 -7.38 0.28
CA ARG A 57 -11.27 -6.51 1.01
C ARG A 57 -11.24 -5.09 0.41
N ASN A 58 -12.14 -4.22 0.90
CA ASN A 58 -12.04 -2.80 0.63
C ASN A 58 -10.72 -2.22 1.15
N GLY A 59 -10.17 -1.27 0.42
CA GLY A 59 -8.98 -0.54 0.83
C GLY A 59 -9.27 0.40 1.98
N ILE A 60 -8.37 0.43 2.96
CA ILE A 60 -8.42 1.33 4.10
C ILE A 60 -7.76 2.65 3.72
N LEU A 61 -8.46 3.76 3.93
CA LEU A 61 -7.97 5.08 3.55
C LEU A 61 -7.01 5.66 4.61
N TRP A 62 -6.21 6.64 4.18
CA TRP A 62 -5.21 7.31 5.01
C TRP A 62 -5.78 7.97 6.27
N LEU A 63 -7.02 8.46 6.21
CA LEU A 63 -7.72 9.15 7.32
C LEU A 63 -8.49 8.21 8.25
N ASP A 64 -8.48 6.90 7.98
CA ASP A 64 -9.21 5.91 8.78
C ASP A 64 -8.59 5.74 10.17
N GLY A 65 -9.43 5.89 11.20
CA GLY A 65 -9.01 5.92 12.61
C GLY A 65 -9.07 4.59 13.34
N ARG A 66 -9.39 3.45 12.66
CA ARG A 66 -9.60 2.15 13.33
C ARG A 66 -8.40 1.63 14.13
N ALA A 67 -7.18 2.00 13.76
CA ALA A 67 -5.94 1.42 14.28
C ALA A 67 -5.40 2.14 15.55
N THR A 68 -6.21 2.85 16.30
CA THR A 68 -5.76 3.64 17.47
C THR A 68 -5.07 2.75 18.53
N GLU A 69 -5.57 1.53 18.75
CA GLU A 69 -4.95 0.60 19.69
C GLU A 69 -3.57 0.14 19.19
N GLN A 70 -3.43 -0.13 17.90
CA GLN A 70 -2.16 -0.50 17.27
C GLN A 70 -1.15 0.64 17.35
N ILE A 71 -1.60 1.89 17.14
CA ILE A 71 -0.76 3.08 17.32
C ILE A 71 -0.25 3.14 18.77
N ARG A 72 -1.12 2.95 19.76
CA ARG A 72 -0.75 3.00 21.18
C ARG A 72 0.24 1.88 21.56
N ARG A 73 0.07 0.67 21.00
CA ARG A 73 0.90 -0.51 21.34
C ARG A 73 2.23 -0.55 20.62
N TYR A 74 2.27 -0.11 19.37
CA TYR A 74 3.42 -0.28 18.48
C TYR A 74 4.12 1.03 18.13
N GLY A 75 3.46 2.17 18.33
CA GLY A 75 4.06 3.48 18.10
C GLY A 75 5.18 3.75 19.11
N SER A 76 6.39 4.02 18.61
CA SER A 76 7.57 4.32 19.43
C SER A 76 8.51 5.27 18.70
N GLU A 77 9.39 5.90 19.45
CA GLU A 77 10.50 6.73 18.92
C GLU A 77 11.34 5.91 17.92
N HIS A 78 11.64 4.68 18.27
CA HIS A 78 12.40 3.79 17.40
C HIS A 78 11.72 3.53 16.04
N ILE A 79 10.40 3.33 16.01
CA ILE A 79 9.66 3.19 14.75
C ILE A 79 9.67 4.50 13.97
N HIS A 80 9.58 5.64 14.65
CA HIS A 80 9.70 6.95 14.02
C HIS A 80 11.08 7.13 13.37
N GLU A 81 12.16 6.84 14.08
CA GLU A 81 13.53 6.91 13.55
C GLU A 81 13.72 6.03 12.32
N LEU A 82 13.22 4.79 12.36
CA LEU A 82 13.34 3.84 11.25
C LEU A 82 12.50 4.20 10.02
N SER A 83 11.31 4.72 10.22
CA SER A 83 10.34 4.97 9.14
C SER A 83 10.31 6.43 8.66
N GLY A 84 10.90 7.34 9.43
CA GLY A 84 10.77 8.78 9.23
C GLY A 84 9.35 9.31 9.50
N LYS A 85 8.48 8.50 10.11
CA LYS A 85 7.07 8.85 10.33
C LYS A 85 6.69 8.73 11.80
N PRO A 86 6.15 9.81 12.40
CA PRO A 86 5.67 9.74 13.77
C PRO A 86 4.47 8.79 13.90
N ALA A 87 4.31 8.22 15.09
CA ALA A 87 3.13 7.42 15.39
C ALA A 87 1.86 8.27 15.25
N GLY A 88 0.90 7.76 14.49
CA GLY A 88 -0.32 8.50 14.19
C GLY A 88 -1.28 7.73 13.29
N VAL A 89 -2.42 8.34 12.98
CA VAL A 89 -3.48 7.74 12.16
C VAL A 89 -3.03 7.55 10.71
N THR A 90 -2.22 8.47 10.19
CA THR A 90 -1.86 8.50 8.77
C THR A 90 -1.03 7.30 8.32
N PRO A 91 0.09 6.90 8.99
CA PRO A 91 0.88 5.78 8.52
C PRO A 91 0.08 4.47 8.39
N ALA A 92 0.20 3.83 7.21
CA ALA A 92 -0.55 2.62 6.89
C ALA A 92 -0.17 1.41 7.76
N ILE A 93 1.06 1.37 8.26
CA ILE A 93 1.61 0.24 9.02
C ILE A 93 0.72 -0.16 10.22
N TYR A 94 0.15 0.81 10.93
CA TYR A 94 -0.73 0.52 12.08
C TYR A 94 -2.06 -0.08 11.64
N LYS A 95 -2.60 0.36 10.50
CA LYS A 95 -3.81 -0.21 9.89
C LYS A 95 -3.56 -1.60 9.32
N MET A 96 -2.35 -1.88 8.81
CA MET A 96 -1.95 -3.25 8.45
C MET A 96 -1.87 -4.17 9.66
N ALA A 97 -1.34 -3.68 10.79
CA ALA A 97 -1.34 -4.41 12.06
C ALA A 97 -2.78 -4.69 12.53
N TRP A 98 -3.68 -3.73 12.37
CA TRP A 98 -5.11 -3.93 12.66
C TRP A 98 -5.72 -5.04 11.79
N VAL A 99 -5.47 -5.04 10.48
CA VAL A 99 -5.94 -6.11 9.56
C VAL A 99 -5.40 -7.46 10.01
N LYS A 100 -4.12 -7.55 10.36
CA LYS A 100 -3.51 -8.79 10.85
C LYS A 100 -4.20 -9.33 12.11
N GLU A 101 -4.60 -8.46 13.02
CA GLU A 101 -5.19 -8.84 14.31
C GLU A 101 -6.69 -9.13 14.22
N HIS A 102 -7.43 -8.42 13.36
CA HIS A 102 -8.89 -8.48 13.29
C HIS A 102 -9.42 -9.25 12.08
N GLU A 103 -8.61 -9.39 11.04
CA GLU A 103 -8.94 -10.09 9.80
C GLU A 103 -7.80 -11.04 9.40
N PRO A 104 -7.41 -11.99 10.28
CA PRO A 104 -6.23 -12.82 10.09
C PRO A 104 -6.30 -13.67 8.81
N GLU A 105 -7.49 -14.05 8.36
CA GLU A 105 -7.69 -14.80 7.11
C GLU A 105 -7.34 -13.93 5.90
N VAL A 106 -7.86 -12.70 5.85
CA VAL A 106 -7.52 -11.73 4.80
C VAL A 106 -6.01 -11.47 4.76
N PHE A 107 -5.40 -11.35 5.95
CA PHE A 107 -3.97 -11.13 6.05
C PHE A 107 -3.15 -12.34 5.57
N ALA A 108 -3.59 -13.57 5.87
CA ALA A 108 -2.92 -14.80 5.47
C ALA A 108 -3.02 -15.06 3.96
N ASP A 109 -4.16 -14.73 3.35
CA ASP A 109 -4.42 -14.93 1.92
C ASP A 109 -3.81 -13.83 1.04
N ALA A 110 -3.39 -12.72 1.64
CA ALA A 110 -2.82 -11.62 0.89
C ALA A 110 -1.48 -11.99 0.26
N TYR A 111 -1.44 -11.97 -1.06
CA TYR A 111 -0.19 -12.09 -1.83
C TYR A 111 0.62 -10.80 -1.74
N LYS A 112 -0.04 -9.63 -1.87
CA LYS A 112 0.59 -8.32 -1.74
C LYS A 112 -0.36 -7.31 -1.10
N VAL A 113 0.23 -6.41 -0.32
CA VAL A 113 -0.43 -5.19 0.11
C VAL A 113 0.04 -4.06 -0.81
N MET A 114 -0.90 -3.37 -1.43
CA MET A 114 -0.59 -2.31 -2.38
C MET A 114 -1.34 -1.03 -2.07
N ASP A 115 -0.63 0.08 -2.25
CA ASP A 115 -1.25 1.40 -2.32
C ASP A 115 -1.91 1.63 -3.69
N VAL A 116 -2.57 2.77 -3.84
CA VAL A 116 -3.26 3.15 -5.07
C VAL A 116 -2.28 3.21 -6.26
N HIS A 117 -1.09 3.80 -6.06
CA HIS A 117 -0.07 3.92 -7.10
C HIS A 117 0.36 2.55 -7.62
N ARG A 118 0.74 1.64 -6.72
CA ARG A 118 1.22 0.31 -7.09
C ARG A 118 0.15 -0.52 -7.79
N TYR A 119 -1.09 -0.41 -7.34
CA TYR A 119 -2.22 -1.09 -7.96
C TYR A 119 -2.48 -0.57 -9.38
N ILE A 120 -2.52 0.76 -9.58
CA ILE A 120 -2.70 1.35 -10.92
C ILE A 120 -1.52 1.01 -11.83
N ALA A 121 -0.28 1.07 -11.33
CA ALA A 121 0.90 0.68 -12.10
C ALA A 121 0.82 -0.78 -12.54
N TRP A 122 0.38 -1.68 -11.65
CA TRP A 122 0.17 -3.08 -11.99
C TRP A 122 -0.88 -3.25 -13.09
N MET A 123 -2.02 -2.59 -12.97
CA MET A 123 -3.09 -2.67 -13.96
C MET A 123 -2.68 -2.11 -15.34
N LEU A 124 -1.78 -1.13 -15.38
CA LEU A 124 -1.26 -0.54 -16.63
C LEU A 124 -0.15 -1.37 -17.27
N THR A 125 0.68 -2.06 -16.47
CA THR A 125 1.94 -2.66 -16.95
C THR A 125 2.00 -4.17 -16.82
N GLY A 126 1.07 -4.79 -16.10
CA GLY A 126 1.13 -6.20 -15.71
C GLY A 126 2.19 -6.49 -14.63
N ARG A 127 2.86 -5.48 -14.08
CA ARG A 127 3.93 -5.64 -13.09
C ARG A 127 3.61 -4.84 -11.82
N PRO A 128 3.58 -5.47 -10.64
CA PRO A 128 3.29 -4.80 -9.39
C PRO A 128 4.52 -4.05 -8.85
N VAL A 129 4.98 -3.05 -9.61
CA VAL A 129 6.12 -2.20 -9.28
C VAL A 129 5.70 -0.99 -8.46
N SER A 130 6.60 -0.50 -7.62
CA SER A 130 6.41 0.74 -6.87
C SER A 130 7.66 1.59 -6.98
N SER A 131 7.49 2.90 -6.94
CA SER A 131 8.62 3.80 -6.74
C SER A 131 9.02 3.83 -5.27
N GLN A 132 10.27 4.20 -4.98
CA GLN A 132 10.74 4.38 -3.60
C GLN A 132 9.88 5.40 -2.84
N ALA A 133 9.49 6.49 -3.51
CA ALA A 133 8.62 7.51 -2.93
C ALA A 133 7.22 7.00 -2.59
N ALA A 134 6.68 6.05 -3.36
CA ALA A 134 5.40 5.44 -3.06
C ALA A 134 5.52 4.36 -1.95
N ALA A 135 6.63 3.61 -1.91
CA ALA A 135 6.87 2.63 -0.85
C ALA A 135 7.01 3.28 0.53
N ASP A 136 7.60 4.48 0.59
CA ASP A 136 7.67 5.29 1.81
C ASP A 136 6.28 5.57 2.41
N SER A 137 5.27 5.76 1.57
CA SER A 137 3.93 6.09 2.02
C SER A 137 3.30 5.03 2.93
N LEU A 138 3.69 3.78 2.80
CA LEU A 138 3.16 2.70 3.63
C LEU A 138 3.80 2.65 5.04
N GLY A 139 4.85 3.44 5.28
CA GLY A 139 5.59 3.45 6.55
C GLY A 139 6.45 2.19 6.77
N VAL A 140 6.83 1.51 5.68
CA VAL A 140 7.59 0.25 5.71
C VAL A 140 8.97 0.36 5.02
N ALA A 141 9.30 1.54 4.51
CA ALA A 141 10.60 1.81 3.89
C ALA A 141 11.52 2.52 4.89
N ASP A 142 12.78 2.11 4.92
CA ASP A 142 13.84 2.83 5.62
C ASP A 142 14.33 3.96 4.69
N PRO A 143 14.12 5.24 5.03
CA PRO A 143 14.48 6.37 4.17
C PRO A 143 15.99 6.52 3.97
N THR A 144 16.81 5.89 4.81
CA THR A 144 18.28 5.97 4.73
C THR A 144 18.87 4.94 3.76
N ARG A 145 18.08 3.96 3.33
CA ARG A 145 18.50 2.89 2.43
C ARG A 145 17.99 3.11 1.02
N SER A 146 18.92 3.17 0.06
CA SER A 146 18.63 3.34 -1.38
C SER A 146 17.90 2.14 -2.01
N SER A 147 17.81 1.02 -1.33
CA SER A 147 17.05 -0.14 -1.74
C SER A 147 15.84 -0.29 -0.82
N VAL A 148 14.67 -0.54 -1.41
CA VAL A 148 13.58 -1.16 -0.68
C VAL A 148 14.09 -2.55 -0.30
N THR A 149 14.86 -2.62 0.78
CA THR A 149 15.26 -3.92 1.32
C THR A 149 13.98 -4.60 1.77
N GLY A 150 13.79 -5.85 1.38
CA GLY A 150 12.72 -6.71 1.88
C GLY A 150 12.76 -6.96 3.39
N HIS A 151 13.44 -6.11 4.11
CA HIS A 151 13.35 -5.95 5.54
C HIS A 151 12.31 -4.85 5.77
N LEU A 152 11.07 -5.23 5.88
CA LEU A 152 10.19 -4.55 6.80
C LEU A 152 11.04 -4.27 8.03
N ALA A 153 11.26 -2.99 8.33
CA ALA A 153 11.55 -2.60 9.70
C ALA A 153 10.52 -3.38 10.53
N PRO A 154 10.97 -4.25 11.38
CA PRO A 154 10.29 -5.49 11.61
C PRO A 154 8.88 -5.24 12.12
N ALA A 155 7.88 -5.48 11.28
CA ALA A 155 6.71 -6.10 11.88
C ALA A 155 7.14 -7.33 12.72
N ALA A 156 8.35 -7.80 12.59
CA ALA A 156 9.01 -8.75 13.47
C ALA A 156 9.29 -8.19 14.88
N SER A 157 9.49 -6.89 15.06
CA SER A 157 9.49 -6.30 16.40
C SER A 157 8.07 -6.06 16.93
N LEU A 158 7.06 -6.20 16.09
CA LEU A 158 5.68 -6.38 16.51
C LEU A 158 5.41 -7.84 16.96
N SER A 159 6.44 -8.64 17.06
CA SER A 159 6.35 -9.99 17.56
C SER A 159 6.18 -9.96 19.09
N ASN A 160 4.95 -10.11 19.51
CA ASN A 160 4.69 -10.82 20.76
C ASN A 160 5.47 -12.15 20.66
N PRO A 161 6.24 -12.56 21.68
CA PRO A 161 7.04 -13.79 21.66
C PRO A 161 6.28 -15.07 21.32
N SER A 162 4.96 -15.05 21.33
CA SER A 162 4.08 -16.17 20.99
C SER A 162 3.70 -16.29 19.52
N CYS A 163 4.14 -15.39 18.64
CA CYS A 163 3.82 -15.41 17.21
C CYS A 163 5.09 -15.48 16.34
N GLN A 164 5.72 -16.67 16.33
CA GLN A 164 6.98 -16.95 15.63
C GLN A 164 6.80 -17.33 14.16
N LYS A 165 6.00 -16.64 13.38
CA LYS A 165 6.14 -16.74 11.92
C LYS A 165 6.65 -15.41 11.38
N PRO A 166 7.88 -15.36 10.83
CA PRO A 166 8.35 -14.17 10.13
C PRO A 166 7.39 -13.91 8.97
N MET A 167 6.94 -12.67 8.84
CA MET A 167 6.32 -12.23 7.60
C MET A 167 7.34 -12.46 6.48
N SER A 168 7.04 -13.38 5.55
CA SER A 168 7.95 -13.67 4.45
C SER A 168 8.19 -12.39 3.65
N SER A 169 9.43 -12.17 3.25
CA SER A 169 9.90 -11.04 2.44
C SER A 169 9.14 -10.88 1.11
N SER A 170 8.34 -11.87 0.73
CA SER A 170 7.46 -11.86 -0.44
C SER A 170 6.26 -10.92 -0.32
N PHE A 171 5.94 -10.43 0.88
CA PHE A 171 4.73 -9.64 1.10
C PHE A 171 4.81 -8.20 0.55
N ILE A 172 6.03 -7.64 0.44
CA ILE A 172 6.20 -6.23 0.04
C ILE A 172 7.16 -6.06 -1.15
N CYS A 173 8.07 -7.00 -1.39
CA CYS A 173 9.05 -6.94 -2.47
C CYS A 173 8.90 -8.14 -3.40
N GLY A 174 8.41 -7.90 -4.57
CA GLY A 174 8.47 -8.69 -5.77
C GLY A 174 8.33 -7.76 -6.93
#